data_697ff243f3bbcef0b24294e884330b81
#
_entry.id   697ff243f3bbcef0b24294e884330b81
#
_cell.length_a   1.000
_cell.length_b   1.000
_cell.length_c   1.000
_cell.angle_alpha   90.00
_cell.angle_beta   90.00
_cell.angle_gamma   90.00
#
_symmetry.space_group_name_H-M   'P 1'
#
loop_
_entity.id
_entity.type
_entity.pdbx_description
1 polymer ?
#
loop_
_entity_poly.entity_id
_entity_poly.type
_entity_poly.pdbx_seq_one_letter_code
_entity_poly.pdbx_strand_id
1 'polypeptide(L)'
;MLILCLCPEFCHWKLIPGYAVAFRHRGIEFFCINETLPFDSQLEDILRLCPEPPSWIFHFESGLPLLPLGLEKSEIPTVCFHADTYAFTRERIRWSYLFDHVAVFHPGYDRLFASAGHPGAFLLPYAVRREFFDGPELPRDFELGWVGQTSGHIYRRRAEWLPRLAAEFCTNDLSRHYSLEEVAEVYRRSRIVVNIGRDDYPQDANLRVFEALASGALLFTSLPSELTDLGFQEGVHFIGYRGENEIIPLVRKFLGDEPTRTHIAAAARAKTLAEHTYDSRAAQLLAHLHQAGSKKLAPARSWPESRARLIALDFFASHALLDCATAQFQRIVGHGFRETFEGAGLIAKAWIKHRRGLRKSLA
;
A
#
# COMPACT_ATOMS: atom_id res chain seq x y z
N MET A 1 -8.07 -24.39 -3.93
CA MET A 1 -8.17 -23.08 -4.63
C MET A 1 -6.81 -22.42 -4.55
N LEU A 2 -6.25 -22.08 -5.70
CA LEU A 2 -4.94 -21.42 -5.81
C LEU A 2 -5.13 -19.95 -6.22
N ILE A 3 -4.43 -19.06 -5.53
CA ILE A 3 -4.29 -17.65 -5.91
C ILE A 3 -2.85 -17.45 -6.40
N LEU A 4 -2.69 -16.99 -7.64
CA LEU A 4 -1.40 -16.59 -8.18
C LEU A 4 -1.09 -15.16 -7.76
N CYS A 5 0.02 -14.95 -7.06
CA CYS A 5 0.58 -13.64 -6.77
C CYS A 5 1.70 -13.30 -7.76
N LEU A 6 1.51 -12.25 -8.54
CA LEU A 6 2.49 -11.76 -9.52
C LEU A 6 3.68 -11.03 -8.87
N CYS A 7 4.04 -11.40 -7.67
CA CYS A 7 5.13 -10.78 -6.95
C CYS A 7 5.79 -11.81 -6.05
N PRO A 8 7.12 -11.89 -6.03
CA PRO A 8 7.84 -12.81 -5.16
C PRO A 8 7.55 -12.53 -3.67
N GLU A 9 7.47 -13.59 -2.88
CA GLU A 9 7.17 -13.48 -1.45
C GLU A 9 8.20 -12.63 -0.69
N PHE A 10 9.47 -12.70 -1.10
CA PHE A 10 10.55 -11.89 -0.50
C PHE A 10 10.55 -10.41 -0.91
N CYS A 11 9.87 -10.07 -2.03
CA CYS A 11 9.84 -8.68 -2.49
C CYS A 11 8.91 -7.79 -1.71
N HIS A 12 8.21 -8.28 -0.95
CA HIS A 12 7.28 -7.63 -0.43
C HIS A 12 7.07 -7.38 0.73
N TRP A 13 7.60 -6.72 0.58
CA TRP A 13 7.53 -5.81 1.62
C TRP A 13 6.16 -5.66 2.22
N LYS A 14 6.01 -5.99 3.44
CA LYS A 14 4.94 -5.62 4.37
C LYS A 14 3.56 -6.24 4.13
N LEU A 15 3.06 -6.30 2.90
CA LEU A 15 1.68 -6.72 2.64
C LEU A 15 1.55 -8.21 2.25
N ILE A 16 2.37 -8.66 1.32
CA ILE A 16 2.24 -10.00 0.73
C ILE A 16 2.36 -11.13 1.76
N PRO A 17 3.38 -11.13 2.65
CA PRO A 17 3.47 -12.17 3.68
C PRO A 17 2.24 -12.24 4.59
N GLY A 18 1.64 -11.09 4.91
CA GLY A 18 0.41 -11.03 5.71
C GLY A 18 -0.77 -11.69 5.00
N TYR A 19 -0.97 -11.38 3.72
CA TYR A 19 -2.01 -12.03 2.90
C TYR A 19 -1.73 -13.51 2.71
N ALA A 20 -0.48 -13.91 2.42
CA ALA A 20 -0.10 -15.31 2.24
C ALA A 20 -0.45 -16.16 3.48
N VAL A 21 -0.15 -15.66 4.69
CA VAL A 21 -0.51 -16.33 5.94
C VAL A 21 -2.04 -16.39 6.09
N ALA A 22 -2.74 -15.28 5.89
CA ALA A 22 -4.19 -15.22 6.06
C ALA A 22 -4.97 -16.13 5.08
N PHE A 23 -4.48 -16.30 3.86
CA PHE A 23 -5.07 -17.24 2.89
C PHE A 23 -4.77 -18.69 3.26
N ARG A 24 -3.55 -19.02 3.69
CA ARG A 24 -3.19 -20.37 4.18
C ARG A 24 -4.06 -20.80 5.36
N HIS A 25 -4.36 -19.88 6.31
CA HIS A 25 -5.30 -20.15 7.41
C HIS A 25 -6.71 -20.55 6.94
N ARG A 26 -7.06 -20.21 5.69
CA ARG A 26 -8.34 -20.55 5.06
C ARG A 26 -8.27 -21.75 4.13
N GLY A 27 -7.15 -22.46 4.11
CA GLY A 27 -6.92 -23.58 3.19
C GLY A 27 -6.83 -23.16 1.73
N ILE A 28 -6.47 -21.89 1.46
CA ILE A 28 -6.25 -21.37 0.13
C ILE A 28 -4.74 -21.34 -0.12
N GLU A 29 -4.32 -21.96 -1.20
CA GLU A 29 -2.94 -21.90 -1.64
C GLU A 29 -2.65 -20.51 -2.24
N PHE A 30 -1.62 -19.87 -1.72
CA PHE A 30 -1.16 -18.57 -2.19
C PHE A 30 0.23 -18.73 -2.79
N PHE A 31 0.28 -18.82 -4.11
CA PHE A 31 1.49 -19.09 -4.87
C PHE A 31 2.13 -17.80 -5.36
N CYS A 32 3.33 -17.50 -4.87
CA CYS A 32 4.13 -16.37 -5.32
C CYS A 32 5.15 -16.83 -6.37
N ILE A 33 5.34 -16.01 -7.40
CA ILE A 33 6.38 -16.27 -8.40
C ILE A 33 7.71 -15.80 -7.83
N ASN A 34 8.56 -16.75 -7.47
CA ASN A 34 9.89 -16.48 -6.89
C ASN A 34 11.01 -16.48 -7.94
N GLU A 35 10.68 -16.65 -9.21
CA GLU A 35 11.64 -16.61 -10.31
C GLU A 35 11.82 -15.19 -10.84
N THR A 36 13.02 -14.91 -11.35
CA THR A 36 13.31 -13.66 -12.05
C THR A 36 12.73 -13.73 -13.46
N LEU A 37 11.67 -13.00 -13.70
CA LEU A 37 11.01 -12.91 -15.00
C LEU A 37 11.27 -11.53 -15.64
N PRO A 38 11.29 -11.45 -16.99
CA PRO A 38 11.20 -10.18 -17.69
C PRO A 38 9.95 -9.41 -17.25
N PHE A 39 10.08 -8.11 -17.05
CA PHE A 39 8.99 -7.28 -16.51
C PHE A 39 7.73 -7.23 -17.40
N ASP A 40 7.91 -7.51 -18.70
CA ASP A 40 6.85 -7.57 -19.72
C ASP A 40 6.59 -8.99 -20.24
N SER A 41 6.77 -10.02 -19.39
CA SER A 41 6.46 -11.41 -19.73
C SER A 41 5.03 -11.58 -20.19
N GLN A 42 4.76 -12.55 -21.06
CA GLN A 42 3.40 -12.92 -21.42
C GLN A 42 2.71 -13.62 -20.24
N LEU A 43 1.43 -13.33 -20.02
CA LEU A 43 0.69 -13.95 -18.93
C LEU A 43 0.64 -15.48 -19.06
N GLU A 44 0.50 -16.01 -20.29
CA GLU A 44 0.50 -17.45 -20.55
C GLU A 44 1.78 -18.14 -20.12
N ASP A 45 2.94 -17.50 -20.27
CA ASP A 45 4.22 -18.05 -19.84
C ASP A 45 4.31 -18.13 -18.31
N ILE A 46 3.77 -17.12 -17.65
CA ILE A 46 3.68 -17.08 -16.18
C ILE A 46 2.73 -18.17 -15.65
N LEU A 47 1.57 -18.36 -16.29
CA LEU A 47 0.61 -19.37 -15.89
C LEU A 47 1.15 -20.79 -15.98
N ARG A 48 2.09 -21.07 -16.88
CA ARG A 48 2.77 -22.37 -16.98
C ARG A 48 3.67 -22.72 -15.78
N LEU A 49 4.04 -21.71 -14.99
CA LEU A 49 4.83 -21.90 -13.76
C LEU A 49 3.96 -22.32 -12.57
N CYS A 50 2.63 -22.18 -12.68
CA CYS A 50 1.73 -22.54 -11.61
C CYS A 50 1.59 -24.06 -11.50
N PRO A 51 1.55 -24.62 -10.27
CA PRO A 51 1.38 -26.07 -10.06
C PRO A 51 0.01 -26.57 -10.52
N GLU A 52 -1.01 -25.71 -10.50
CA GLU A 52 -2.35 -25.94 -11.01
C GLU A 52 -2.93 -24.62 -11.56
N PRO A 53 -3.98 -24.62 -12.39
CA PRO A 53 -4.62 -23.41 -12.87
C PRO A 53 -5.11 -22.55 -11.69
N PRO A 54 -4.67 -21.29 -11.57
CA PRO A 54 -5.13 -20.42 -10.48
C PRO A 54 -6.58 -19.98 -10.67
N SER A 55 -7.28 -19.80 -9.56
CA SER A 55 -8.64 -19.26 -9.53
C SER A 55 -8.67 -17.73 -9.64
N TRP A 56 -7.57 -17.08 -9.21
CA TRP A 56 -7.38 -15.63 -9.19
C TRP A 56 -5.94 -15.26 -9.45
N ILE A 57 -5.73 -14.10 -10.07
CA ILE A 57 -4.41 -13.50 -10.27
C ILE A 57 -4.36 -12.19 -9.48
N PHE A 58 -3.42 -12.09 -8.54
CA PHE A 58 -3.20 -10.90 -7.72
C PHE A 58 -1.93 -10.17 -8.15
N HIS A 59 -2.06 -8.88 -8.37
CA HIS A 59 -0.97 -7.97 -8.68
C HIS A 59 -0.85 -6.92 -7.58
N PHE A 60 0.25 -6.96 -6.83
CA PHE A 60 0.57 -5.91 -5.88
C PHE A 60 1.51 -4.91 -6.54
N GLU A 61 1.08 -3.66 -6.65
CA GLU A 61 1.94 -2.57 -7.08
C GLU A 61 2.91 -2.21 -5.95
N SER A 62 3.96 -3.00 -5.80
CA SER A 62 4.89 -2.83 -4.71
C SER A 62 6.31 -3.18 -5.13
N GLY A 63 7.05 -2.18 -5.53
CA GLY A 63 8.51 -2.31 -5.67
C GLY A 63 9.03 -3.14 -6.84
N LEU A 64 8.32 -4.17 -7.30
CA LEU A 64 8.67 -4.92 -8.51
C LEU A 64 7.73 -4.52 -9.65
N PRO A 65 8.23 -3.88 -10.71
CA PRO A 65 7.39 -3.38 -11.79
C PRO A 65 7.06 -4.46 -12.84
N LEU A 66 6.76 -5.69 -12.40
CA LEU A 66 6.29 -6.76 -13.27
C LEU A 66 4.83 -6.47 -13.67
N LEU A 67 4.59 -6.28 -14.96
CA LEU A 67 3.26 -6.15 -15.52
C LEU A 67 3.13 -7.13 -16.69
N PRO A 68 2.55 -8.33 -16.47
CA PRO A 68 2.35 -9.29 -17.53
C PRO A 68 1.48 -8.74 -18.65
N LEU A 69 1.86 -9.03 -19.88
CA LEU A 69 1.07 -8.67 -21.07
C LEU A 69 -0.07 -9.66 -21.24
N GLY A 70 -1.25 -9.17 -21.61
CA GLY A 70 -2.46 -9.98 -21.81
C GLY A 70 -3.35 -10.10 -20.57
N LEU A 71 -3.04 -9.40 -19.46
CA LEU A 71 -3.87 -9.39 -18.25
C LEU A 71 -5.33 -9.03 -18.56
N GLU A 72 -5.56 -8.03 -19.40
CA GLU A 72 -6.89 -7.55 -19.78
C GLU A 72 -7.71 -8.59 -20.57
N LYS A 73 -7.06 -9.60 -21.14
CA LYS A 73 -7.69 -10.70 -21.88
C LYS A 73 -7.79 -11.98 -21.05
N SER A 74 -7.25 -12.00 -19.85
CA SER A 74 -7.23 -13.19 -19.00
C SER A 74 -8.64 -13.77 -18.81
N GLU A 75 -8.75 -15.10 -18.93
CA GLU A 75 -9.95 -15.82 -18.50
C GLU A 75 -9.97 -16.09 -16.99
N ILE A 76 -8.86 -15.91 -16.32
CA ILE A 76 -8.74 -15.94 -14.87
C ILE A 76 -8.94 -14.52 -14.35
N PRO A 77 -9.87 -14.28 -13.40
CA PRO A 77 -10.11 -12.93 -12.89
C PRO A 77 -8.87 -12.36 -12.19
N THR A 78 -8.68 -11.04 -12.34
CA THR A 78 -7.49 -10.33 -11.90
C THR A 78 -7.81 -9.28 -10.85
N VAL A 79 -6.93 -9.10 -9.85
CA VAL A 79 -7.05 -8.07 -8.80
C VAL A 79 -5.75 -7.29 -8.72
N CYS A 80 -5.82 -5.97 -8.88
CA CYS A 80 -4.71 -5.06 -8.62
C CYS A 80 -4.85 -4.42 -7.23
N PHE A 81 -3.73 -4.31 -6.49
CA PHE A 81 -3.68 -3.68 -5.18
C PHE A 81 -2.86 -2.39 -5.26
N HIS A 82 -3.51 -1.26 -5.04
CA HIS A 82 -2.86 0.05 -4.99
C HIS A 82 -2.75 0.53 -3.54
N ALA A 83 -1.61 0.25 -2.91
CA ALA A 83 -1.18 0.94 -1.70
C ALA A 83 -0.85 2.41 -2.03
N ASP A 84 -0.80 3.32 -1.05
CA ASP A 84 -0.50 4.75 -1.26
C ASP A 84 -1.26 5.35 -2.46
N THR A 85 -2.55 5.06 -2.57
CA THR A 85 -3.41 5.39 -3.74
C THR A 85 -3.41 6.88 -4.10
N TYR A 86 -3.14 7.74 -3.13
CA TYR A 86 -3.01 9.21 -3.31
C TYR A 86 -1.79 9.60 -4.16
N ALA A 87 -0.75 8.77 -4.17
CA ALA A 87 0.42 9.03 -5.01
C ALA A 87 0.18 8.49 -6.43
N PHE A 88 0.50 9.29 -7.45
CA PHE A 88 0.33 8.90 -8.86
C PHE A 88 -1.09 8.42 -9.22
N THR A 89 -2.13 9.00 -8.62
CA THR A 89 -3.53 8.57 -8.75
C THR A 89 -3.98 8.46 -10.21
N ARG A 90 -3.60 9.42 -11.08
CA ARG A 90 -3.98 9.41 -12.49
C ARG A 90 -3.38 8.24 -13.25
N GLU A 91 -2.13 7.93 -12.99
CA GLU A 91 -1.39 6.81 -13.57
C GLU A 91 -2.01 5.49 -13.09
N ARG A 92 -2.26 5.35 -11.79
CA ARG A 92 -2.87 4.16 -11.18
C ARG A 92 -4.26 3.89 -11.71
N ILE A 93 -5.09 4.92 -11.89
CA ILE A 93 -6.40 4.76 -12.55
C ILE A 93 -6.22 4.18 -13.96
N ARG A 94 -5.26 4.65 -14.74
CA ARG A 94 -5.00 4.12 -16.09
C ARG A 94 -4.51 2.68 -16.06
N TRP A 95 -3.55 2.37 -15.18
CA TRP A 95 -3.03 1.01 -15.06
C TRP A 95 -4.09 0.02 -14.60
N SER A 96 -4.98 0.46 -13.72
CA SER A 96 -6.08 -0.37 -13.23
C SER A 96 -7.01 -0.89 -14.31
N TYR A 97 -7.10 -0.21 -15.46
CA TYR A 97 -7.95 -0.64 -16.56
C TYR A 97 -7.56 -2.00 -17.17
N LEU A 98 -6.37 -2.50 -16.88
CA LEU A 98 -5.92 -3.84 -17.27
C LEU A 98 -6.46 -4.95 -16.35
N PHE A 99 -7.09 -4.62 -15.23
CA PHE A 99 -7.53 -5.56 -14.19
C PHE A 99 -9.04 -5.57 -14.03
N ASP A 100 -9.59 -6.72 -13.62
CA ASP A 100 -11.04 -6.85 -13.35
C ASP A 100 -11.43 -6.13 -12.06
N HIS A 101 -10.59 -6.25 -11.01
CA HIS A 101 -10.84 -5.65 -9.70
C HIS A 101 -9.65 -4.81 -9.26
N VAL A 102 -9.94 -3.76 -8.49
CA VAL A 102 -8.92 -2.86 -7.95
C VAL A 102 -9.18 -2.59 -6.48
N ALA A 103 -8.30 -3.11 -5.64
CA ALA A 103 -8.27 -2.82 -4.21
C ALA A 103 -7.50 -1.52 -3.97
N VAL A 104 -8.17 -0.49 -3.49
CA VAL A 104 -7.59 0.77 -3.08
C VAL A 104 -7.54 0.86 -1.56
N PHE A 105 -6.47 1.43 -1.00
CA PHE A 105 -6.22 1.35 0.44
C PHE A 105 -6.74 2.57 1.20
N HIS A 106 -7.04 3.65 0.49
CA HIS A 106 -7.46 4.93 1.08
C HIS A 106 -8.93 5.21 0.82
N PRO A 107 -9.69 5.63 1.85
CA PRO A 107 -11.10 5.98 1.73
C PRO A 107 -11.38 6.99 0.63
N GLY A 108 -12.46 6.77 -0.11
CA GLY A 108 -12.90 7.65 -1.19
C GLY A 108 -12.25 7.40 -2.55
N TYR A 109 -11.10 6.72 -2.59
CA TYR A 109 -10.45 6.38 -3.85
C TYR A 109 -11.20 5.29 -4.64
N ASP A 110 -11.91 4.40 -3.96
CA ASP A 110 -12.84 3.45 -4.59
C ASP A 110 -13.88 4.17 -5.46
N ARG A 111 -14.50 5.22 -4.91
CA ARG A 111 -15.45 6.07 -5.65
C ARG A 111 -14.77 6.86 -6.76
N LEU A 112 -13.54 7.35 -6.52
CA LEU A 112 -12.78 8.06 -7.54
C LEU A 112 -12.44 7.16 -8.73
N PHE A 113 -11.99 5.94 -8.51
CA PHE A 113 -11.71 4.96 -9.56
C PHE A 113 -13.00 4.55 -10.29
N ALA A 114 -14.10 4.34 -9.56
CA ALA A 114 -15.40 4.06 -10.15
C ALA A 114 -15.89 5.22 -11.05
N SER A 115 -15.78 6.46 -10.60
CA SER A 115 -16.15 7.65 -11.39
C SER A 115 -15.26 7.84 -12.61
N ALA A 116 -14.02 7.35 -12.57
CA ALA A 116 -13.12 7.30 -13.72
C ALA A 116 -13.42 6.13 -14.69
N GLY A 117 -14.45 5.32 -14.41
CA GLY A 117 -14.92 4.25 -15.28
C GLY A 117 -14.38 2.86 -14.95
N HIS A 118 -13.87 2.62 -13.74
CA HIS A 118 -13.46 1.29 -13.31
C HIS A 118 -14.55 0.63 -12.44
N PRO A 119 -15.35 -0.34 -12.98
CA PRO A 119 -16.51 -0.89 -12.27
C PRO A 119 -16.16 -1.82 -11.11
N GLY A 120 -14.93 -2.33 -11.06
CA GLY A 120 -14.44 -3.28 -10.04
C GLY A 120 -13.59 -2.65 -8.93
N ALA A 121 -13.66 -1.32 -8.73
CA ALA A 121 -12.90 -0.66 -7.67
C ALA A 121 -13.59 -0.82 -6.30
N PHE A 122 -12.83 -1.12 -5.25
CA PHE A 122 -13.34 -1.28 -3.89
C PHE A 122 -12.28 -0.89 -2.85
N LEU A 123 -12.76 -0.48 -1.67
CA LEU A 123 -11.90 -0.12 -0.54
C LEU A 123 -11.41 -1.36 0.21
N LEU A 124 -10.10 -1.49 0.35
CA LEU A 124 -9.44 -2.54 1.13
C LEU A 124 -8.28 -1.93 1.93
N PRO A 125 -8.53 -1.35 3.12
CA PRO A 125 -7.52 -0.62 3.88
C PRO A 125 -6.35 -1.50 4.35
N TYR A 126 -5.29 -0.86 4.83
CA TYR A 126 -4.17 -1.54 5.48
C TYR A 126 -4.63 -2.46 6.61
N ALA A 127 -3.78 -3.42 6.96
CA ALA A 127 -4.01 -4.40 8.00
C ALA A 127 -2.74 -4.66 8.80
N VAL A 128 -2.88 -5.22 10.00
CA VAL A 128 -1.78 -5.65 10.83
C VAL A 128 -1.61 -7.17 10.82
N ARG A 129 -0.39 -7.62 10.98
CA ARG A 129 -0.06 -9.01 11.29
C ARG A 129 -0.32 -9.23 12.79
N ARG A 130 -1.42 -9.93 13.08
CA ARG A 130 -1.89 -10.13 14.45
C ARG A 130 -0.81 -10.75 15.35
N GLU A 131 -0.05 -11.70 14.81
CA GLU A 131 1.00 -12.43 15.53
C GLU A 131 2.11 -11.52 16.09
N PHE A 132 2.31 -10.32 15.54
CA PHE A 132 3.28 -9.36 16.07
C PHE A 132 2.77 -8.60 17.30
N PHE A 133 1.46 -8.59 17.51
CA PHE A 133 0.79 -7.86 18.59
C PHE A 133 0.16 -8.79 19.64
N ASP A 134 0.08 -10.08 19.37
CA ASP A 134 -0.27 -11.10 20.35
C ASP A 134 1.00 -11.52 21.11
N GLY A 135 0.88 -11.73 22.40
CA GLY A 135 1.98 -12.14 23.27
C GLY A 135 1.98 -11.39 24.60
N PRO A 136 2.91 -11.69 25.49
CA PRO A 136 2.98 -11.09 26.81
C PRO A 136 3.16 -9.58 26.72
N GLU A 137 2.65 -8.87 27.73
CA GLU A 137 2.89 -7.43 27.84
C GLU A 137 4.39 -7.15 27.99
N LEU A 138 4.85 -6.12 27.29
CA LEU A 138 6.20 -5.63 27.37
C LEU A 138 6.25 -4.38 28.26
N PRO A 139 7.36 -4.15 28.98
CA PRO A 139 7.59 -2.89 29.68
C PRO A 139 7.45 -1.69 28.73
N ARG A 140 6.73 -0.65 29.15
CA ARG A 140 6.56 0.60 28.40
C ARG A 140 7.73 1.55 28.67
N ASP A 141 8.91 1.25 28.11
CA ASP A 141 10.16 1.96 28.38
C ASP A 141 10.20 3.32 27.66
N PHE A 142 9.53 3.43 26.51
CA PHE A 142 9.47 4.68 25.77
C PHE A 142 8.22 5.48 26.15
N GLU A 143 8.43 6.75 26.47
CA GLU A 143 7.32 7.69 26.63
C GLU A 143 6.64 7.97 25.31
N LEU A 144 7.44 8.12 24.23
CA LEU A 144 6.99 8.40 22.87
C LEU A 144 7.73 7.52 21.86
N GLY A 145 6.97 6.75 21.08
CA GLY A 145 7.49 5.94 19.98
C GLY A 145 7.20 6.55 18.63
N TRP A 146 8.13 6.36 17.71
CA TRP A 146 7.95 6.68 16.29
C TRP A 146 8.88 5.82 15.43
N VAL A 147 8.37 5.36 14.29
CA VAL A 147 9.17 4.65 13.27
C VAL A 147 8.77 5.14 11.90
N GLY A 148 9.75 5.43 11.06
CA GLY A 148 9.48 5.82 9.69
C GLY A 148 10.68 6.42 8.97
N GLN A 149 10.43 6.98 7.79
CA GLN A 149 11.43 7.68 7.00
C GLN A 149 11.46 9.17 7.38
N THR A 150 12.66 9.72 7.58
CA THR A 150 12.87 11.12 7.96
C THR A 150 13.43 11.97 6.83
N SER A 151 14.03 11.34 5.80
CA SER A 151 14.69 12.02 4.68
C SER A 151 13.78 12.14 3.47
N GLY A 152 13.90 13.25 2.75
CA GLY A 152 13.14 13.52 1.53
C GLY A 152 12.26 14.77 1.64
N HIS A 153 11.96 15.37 0.48
CA HIS A 153 11.24 16.65 0.40
C HIS A 153 9.78 16.61 0.91
N ILE A 154 9.23 15.41 1.04
CA ILE A 154 7.86 15.18 1.54
C ILE A 154 7.81 14.85 3.04
N TYR A 155 8.93 14.94 3.76
CA TYR A 155 9.06 14.60 5.18
C TYR A 155 9.66 15.76 6.00
N ARG A 156 9.48 17.02 5.56
CA ARG A 156 10.04 18.20 6.23
C ARG A 156 9.54 18.35 7.67
N ARG A 157 8.23 18.12 7.90
CA ARG A 157 7.66 18.17 9.26
C ARG A 157 8.28 17.14 10.17
N ARG A 158 8.56 15.92 9.68
CA ARG A 158 9.27 14.88 10.46
C ARG A 158 10.69 15.33 10.81
N ALA A 159 11.43 15.82 9.83
CA ALA A 159 12.80 16.29 10.04
C ALA A 159 12.86 17.46 11.04
N GLU A 160 11.85 18.30 11.10
CA GLU A 160 11.75 19.42 12.04
C GLU A 160 11.33 18.96 13.46
N TRP A 161 10.28 18.13 13.56
CA TRP A 161 9.65 17.86 14.85
C TRP A 161 10.23 16.67 15.60
N LEU A 162 10.73 15.64 14.93
CA LEU A 162 11.28 14.47 15.61
C LEU A 162 12.47 14.79 16.54
N PRO A 163 13.43 15.64 16.16
CA PRO A 163 14.51 16.04 17.09
C PRO A 163 13.97 16.79 18.32
N ARG A 164 12.95 17.63 18.18
CA ARG A 164 12.31 18.34 19.29
C ARG A 164 11.62 17.37 20.24
N LEU A 165 10.92 16.36 19.69
CA LEU A 165 10.27 15.33 20.51
C LEU A 165 11.29 14.47 21.25
N ALA A 166 12.40 14.09 20.61
CA ALA A 166 13.47 13.33 21.24
C ALA A 166 14.21 14.12 22.33
N ALA A 167 14.23 15.44 22.25
CA ALA A 167 14.82 16.29 23.30
C ALA A 167 13.91 16.41 24.55
N GLU A 168 12.60 16.18 24.40
CA GLU A 168 11.61 16.34 25.47
C GLU A 168 11.21 15.03 26.14
N PHE A 169 11.28 13.89 25.42
CA PHE A 169 10.74 12.62 25.86
C PHE A 169 11.73 11.47 25.66
N CYS A 170 11.59 10.42 26.48
CA CYS A 170 12.28 9.15 26.26
C CYS A 170 11.69 8.45 25.02
N THR A 171 12.50 8.36 23.96
CA THR A 171 12.07 7.80 22.66
C THR A 171 12.92 6.59 22.28
N ASN A 172 12.41 5.76 21.34
CA ASN A 172 13.26 4.83 20.60
C ASN A 172 14.27 5.61 19.72
N ASP A 173 15.22 4.91 19.11
CA ASP A 173 16.08 5.51 18.09
C ASP A 173 15.29 5.90 16.84
N LEU A 174 15.02 7.20 16.67
CA LEU A 174 14.21 7.74 15.59
C LEU A 174 14.91 7.75 14.22
N SER A 175 16.21 7.47 14.20
CA SER A 175 17.03 7.43 12.98
C SER A 175 17.19 6.03 12.40
N ARG A 176 16.92 5.00 13.21
CA ARG A 176 17.15 3.59 12.87
C ARG A 176 16.05 3.08 11.91
N HIS A 177 16.45 2.21 10.97
CA HIS A 177 15.53 1.37 10.23
C HIS A 177 15.18 0.12 11.05
N TYR A 178 13.90 -0.20 11.12
CA TYR A 178 13.36 -1.30 11.89
C TYR A 178 12.71 -2.34 10.95
N SER A 179 12.88 -3.63 11.23
CA SER A 179 12.07 -4.69 10.62
C SER A 179 10.61 -4.57 11.06
N LEU A 180 9.71 -5.34 10.45
CA LEU A 180 8.29 -5.31 10.84
C LEU A 180 8.08 -5.76 12.29
N GLU A 181 8.80 -6.78 12.71
CA GLU A 181 8.79 -7.31 14.07
C GLU A 181 9.30 -6.25 15.06
N GLU A 182 10.41 -5.60 14.73
CA GLU A 182 10.99 -4.55 15.55
C GLU A 182 10.08 -3.32 15.65
N VAL A 183 9.36 -2.95 14.58
CA VAL A 183 8.33 -1.89 14.63
C VAL A 183 7.26 -2.24 15.66
N ALA A 184 6.75 -3.46 15.61
CA ALA A 184 5.73 -3.92 16.57
C ALA A 184 6.27 -3.90 18.00
N GLU A 185 7.53 -4.33 18.22
CA GLU A 185 8.18 -4.26 19.53
C GLU A 185 8.32 -2.82 20.02
N VAL A 186 8.82 -1.90 19.19
CA VAL A 186 8.95 -0.47 19.55
C VAL A 186 7.60 0.08 19.98
N TYR A 187 6.54 -0.17 19.22
CA TYR A 187 5.22 0.34 19.55
C TYR A 187 4.62 -0.30 20.79
N ARG A 188 4.83 -1.60 21.01
CA ARG A 188 4.42 -2.31 22.25
C ARG A 188 5.19 -1.83 23.48
N ARG A 189 6.39 -1.30 23.31
CA ARG A 189 7.22 -0.69 24.39
C ARG A 189 6.98 0.81 24.54
N SER A 190 6.11 1.42 23.74
CA SER A 190 5.80 2.85 23.81
C SER A 190 4.52 3.09 24.60
N ARG A 191 4.46 4.15 25.41
CA ARG A 191 3.21 4.62 26.06
C ARG A 191 2.34 5.35 25.06
N ILE A 192 2.94 6.18 24.23
CA ILE A 192 2.30 6.96 23.16
C ILE A 192 3.08 6.71 21.86
N VAL A 193 2.38 6.62 20.75
CA VAL A 193 2.97 6.63 19.41
C VAL A 193 2.45 7.85 18.66
N VAL A 194 3.35 8.62 18.06
CA VAL A 194 2.95 9.74 17.21
C VAL A 194 3.07 9.36 15.73
N ASN A 195 2.02 9.64 14.96
CA ASN A 195 2.05 9.59 13.50
C ASN A 195 2.16 11.01 12.96
N ILE A 196 3.31 11.36 12.40
CA ILE A 196 3.50 12.56 11.60
C ILE A 196 3.42 12.11 10.14
N GLY A 197 2.31 12.40 9.49
CA GLY A 197 2.04 12.02 8.09
C GLY A 197 3.05 12.65 7.11
N ARG A 198 2.92 12.32 5.82
CA ARG A 198 3.67 12.99 4.74
C ARG A 198 3.16 14.44 4.61
N ASP A 199 4.02 15.33 4.14
CA ASP A 199 3.65 16.75 3.96
C ASP A 199 2.59 16.94 2.88
N ASP A 200 2.60 16.09 1.86
CA ASP A 200 1.66 16.11 0.74
C ASP A 200 0.37 15.30 0.97
N TYR A 201 0.34 14.45 2.02
CA TYR A 201 -0.83 13.67 2.40
C TYR A 201 -0.85 13.41 3.92
N PRO A 202 -1.16 14.41 4.74
CA PRO A 202 -1.05 14.31 6.21
C PRO A 202 -2.12 13.44 6.86
N GLN A 203 -3.28 13.28 6.25
CA GLN A 203 -4.43 12.51 6.76
C GLN A 203 -4.27 10.99 6.68
N ASP A 204 -3.16 10.51 6.13
CA ASP A 204 -2.88 9.12 5.77
C ASP A 204 -3.03 8.14 6.93
N ALA A 205 -3.99 7.21 6.83
CA ALA A 205 -4.11 6.04 7.69
C ALA A 205 -3.23 4.89 7.15
N ASN A 206 -1.93 5.11 7.12
CA ASN A 206 -0.95 4.13 6.62
C ASN A 206 -0.76 2.93 7.55
N LEU A 207 0.05 1.95 7.13
CA LEU A 207 0.30 0.73 7.87
C LEU A 207 0.74 0.99 9.33
N ARG A 208 1.65 1.97 9.58
CA ARG A 208 2.15 2.29 10.92
C ARG A 208 1.07 2.80 11.87
N VAL A 209 0.04 3.45 11.33
CA VAL A 209 -1.12 3.88 12.12
C VAL A 209 -1.86 2.66 12.69
N PHE A 210 -2.12 1.65 11.86
CA PHE A 210 -2.74 0.40 12.33
C PHE A 210 -1.84 -0.39 13.28
N GLU A 211 -0.52 -0.42 13.01
CA GLU A 211 0.46 -1.04 13.91
C GLU A 211 0.48 -0.37 15.29
N ALA A 212 0.41 0.97 15.33
CA ALA A 212 0.31 1.73 16.58
C ALA A 212 -0.99 1.42 17.34
N LEU A 213 -2.14 1.44 16.65
CA LEU A 213 -3.43 1.10 17.24
C LEU A 213 -3.46 -0.34 17.80
N ALA A 214 -2.85 -1.30 17.11
CA ALA A 214 -2.78 -2.70 17.53
C ALA A 214 -1.84 -2.92 18.73
N SER A 215 -0.86 -2.05 18.93
CA SER A 215 0.20 -2.21 19.94
C SER A 215 -0.26 -1.97 21.39
N GLY A 216 -1.43 -1.33 21.57
CA GLY A 216 -1.88 -0.86 22.87
C GLY A 216 -1.15 0.39 23.37
N ALA A 217 -0.40 1.09 22.52
CA ALA A 217 0.02 2.46 22.76
C ALA A 217 -1.08 3.44 22.36
N LEU A 218 -1.15 4.61 23.02
CA LEU A 218 -2.06 5.66 22.58
C LEU A 218 -1.53 6.32 21.31
N LEU A 219 -2.31 6.26 20.23
CA LEU A 219 -1.95 6.90 18.96
C LEU A 219 -2.30 8.39 18.97
N PHE A 220 -1.32 9.23 18.58
CA PHE A 220 -1.56 10.61 18.15
C PHE A 220 -1.39 10.71 16.64
N THR A 221 -2.35 11.32 15.95
CA THR A 221 -2.29 11.52 14.50
C THR A 221 -2.90 12.87 14.10
N SER A 222 -2.52 13.37 12.92
CA SER A 222 -3.03 14.64 12.39
C SER A 222 -4.53 14.57 12.08
N LEU A 223 -5.22 15.71 12.22
CA LEU A 223 -6.59 15.92 11.77
C LEU A 223 -6.63 16.87 10.55
N PRO A 224 -7.53 16.57 9.57
CA PRO A 224 -8.40 15.41 9.49
C PRO A 224 -7.61 14.11 9.34
N SER A 225 -8.21 12.96 9.68
CA SER A 225 -7.59 11.65 9.54
C SER A 225 -8.55 10.68 8.85
N GLU A 226 -8.04 9.89 7.90
CA GLU A 226 -8.79 8.79 7.26
C GLU A 226 -9.28 7.72 8.25
N LEU A 227 -8.72 7.67 9.46
CA LEU A 227 -9.20 6.80 10.53
C LEU A 227 -10.69 7.00 10.82
N THR A 228 -11.18 8.24 10.72
CA THR A 228 -12.59 8.55 10.92
C THR A 228 -13.47 7.87 9.87
N ASP A 229 -13.05 7.87 8.61
CA ASP A 229 -13.75 7.18 7.52
C ASP A 229 -13.71 5.66 7.66
N LEU A 230 -12.73 5.15 8.42
CA LEU A 230 -12.58 3.72 8.74
C LEU A 230 -13.25 3.33 10.06
N GLY A 231 -14.08 4.21 10.62
CA GLY A 231 -14.90 3.95 11.82
C GLY A 231 -14.15 4.08 13.14
N PHE A 232 -12.94 4.62 13.17
CA PHE A 232 -12.29 5.05 14.41
C PHE A 232 -12.78 6.44 14.82
N GLN A 233 -12.83 6.69 16.13
CA GLN A 233 -13.33 7.95 16.69
C GLN A 233 -12.24 8.64 17.52
N GLU A 234 -12.07 9.94 17.29
CA GLU A 234 -11.19 10.79 18.10
C GLU A 234 -11.68 10.78 19.56
N GLY A 235 -10.75 10.74 20.50
CA GLY A 235 -11.04 10.65 21.93
C GLY A 235 -11.45 9.27 22.44
N VAL A 236 -11.77 8.32 21.53
CA VAL A 236 -12.17 6.95 21.88
C VAL A 236 -11.09 5.95 21.44
N HIS A 237 -10.49 6.14 20.27
CA HIS A 237 -9.52 5.20 19.72
C HIS A 237 -8.17 5.86 19.44
N PHE A 238 -8.12 7.17 19.28
CA PHE A 238 -6.90 7.94 19.05
C PHE A 238 -7.09 9.39 19.50
N ILE A 239 -6.00 10.13 19.60
CA ILE A 239 -6.02 11.57 19.86
C ILE A 239 -5.56 12.29 18.60
N GLY A 240 -6.37 13.25 18.15
CA GLY A 240 -6.07 14.10 17.01
C GLY A 240 -5.28 15.34 17.41
N TYR A 241 -4.40 15.81 16.53
CA TYR A 241 -3.80 17.13 16.60
C TYR A 241 -3.98 17.88 15.26
N ARG A 242 -4.08 19.21 15.30
CA ARG A 242 -4.26 20.06 14.10
C ARG A 242 -2.95 20.71 13.63
N GLY A 243 -2.00 20.79 14.53
CA GLY A 243 -0.66 21.30 14.26
C GLY A 243 0.36 20.62 15.15
N GLU A 244 1.57 20.42 14.63
CA GLU A 244 2.63 19.69 15.34
C GLU A 244 3.04 20.37 16.67
N ASN A 245 2.80 21.69 16.84
CA ASN A 245 2.97 22.41 18.08
C ASN A 245 2.07 21.92 19.24
N GLU A 246 0.97 21.24 18.92
CA GLU A 246 0.09 20.63 19.92
C GLU A 246 0.65 19.33 20.48
N ILE A 247 1.59 18.66 19.78
CA ILE A 247 2.06 17.29 20.13
C ILE A 247 2.71 17.29 21.54
N ILE A 248 3.66 18.20 21.82
CA ILE A 248 4.36 18.22 23.11
C ILE A 248 3.39 18.43 24.30
N PRO A 249 2.48 19.43 24.27
CA PRO A 249 1.47 19.58 25.34
C PRO A 249 0.56 18.35 25.49
N LEU A 250 0.13 17.75 24.38
CA LEU A 250 -0.71 16.55 24.39
C LEU A 250 0.02 15.35 24.98
N VAL A 251 1.27 15.11 24.58
CA VAL A 251 2.09 14.02 25.16
C VAL A 251 2.24 14.18 26.66
N ARG A 252 2.61 15.38 27.15
CA ARG A 252 2.72 15.66 28.59
C ARG A 252 1.41 15.41 29.33
N LYS A 253 0.27 15.85 28.77
CA LYS A 253 -1.05 15.61 29.33
C LYS A 253 -1.33 14.12 29.52
N PHE A 254 -1.18 13.33 28.44
CA PHE A 254 -1.53 11.91 28.48
C PHE A 254 -0.47 11.01 29.13
N LEU A 255 0.78 11.47 29.30
CA LEU A 255 1.75 10.81 30.17
C LEU A 255 1.33 10.94 31.64
N GLY A 256 0.75 12.09 32.02
CA GLY A 256 0.21 12.32 33.37
C GLY A 256 -1.15 11.71 33.65
N ASP A 257 -1.92 11.32 32.63
CA ASP A 257 -3.26 10.71 32.73
C ASP A 257 -3.23 9.26 32.22
N GLU A 258 -2.63 8.38 32.98
CA GLU A 258 -2.51 6.96 32.63
C GLU A 258 -3.85 6.23 32.46
N PRO A 259 -4.88 6.44 33.33
CA PRO A 259 -6.16 5.77 33.16
C PRO A 259 -6.81 6.11 31.81
N THR A 260 -6.87 7.38 31.43
CA THR A 260 -7.46 7.78 30.15
C THR A 260 -6.63 7.27 28.97
N ARG A 261 -5.30 7.37 29.08
CA ARG A 261 -4.37 6.89 28.03
C ARG A 261 -4.57 5.40 27.75
N THR A 262 -4.59 4.58 28.79
CA THR A 262 -4.72 3.12 28.67
C THR A 262 -6.12 2.71 28.21
N HIS A 263 -7.16 3.41 28.65
CA HIS A 263 -8.53 3.16 28.22
C HIS A 263 -8.69 3.36 26.69
N ILE A 264 -8.23 4.50 26.16
CA ILE A 264 -8.30 4.81 24.73
C ILE A 264 -7.46 3.80 23.92
N ALA A 265 -6.25 3.50 24.38
CA ALA A 265 -5.37 2.55 23.72
C ALA A 265 -5.94 1.13 23.68
N ALA A 266 -6.59 0.70 24.76
CA ALA A 266 -7.25 -0.61 24.82
C ALA A 266 -8.44 -0.70 23.84
N ALA A 267 -9.28 0.34 23.77
CA ALA A 267 -10.38 0.40 22.81
C ALA A 267 -9.87 0.35 21.35
N ALA A 268 -8.83 1.11 21.07
CA ALA A 268 -8.18 1.12 19.75
C ALA A 268 -7.64 -0.26 19.36
N ARG A 269 -6.91 -0.91 20.29
CA ARG A 269 -6.36 -2.25 20.09
C ARG A 269 -7.45 -3.28 19.83
N ALA A 270 -8.50 -3.28 20.66
CA ALA A 270 -9.61 -4.22 20.51
C ALA A 270 -10.26 -4.10 19.12
N LYS A 271 -10.60 -2.89 18.68
CA LYS A 271 -11.17 -2.64 17.35
C LYS A 271 -10.21 -3.06 16.24
N THR A 272 -8.94 -2.69 16.33
CA THR A 272 -7.95 -3.01 15.29
C THR A 272 -7.75 -4.50 15.13
N LEU A 273 -7.61 -5.25 16.22
CA LEU A 273 -7.43 -6.70 16.16
C LEU A 273 -8.71 -7.46 15.77
N ALA A 274 -9.89 -6.87 15.96
CA ALA A 274 -11.15 -7.45 15.48
C ALA A 274 -11.37 -7.21 13.97
N GLU A 275 -11.08 -6.00 13.49
CA GLU A 275 -11.55 -5.55 12.17
C GLU A 275 -10.43 -5.31 11.15
N HIS A 276 -9.18 -5.10 11.60
CA HIS A 276 -8.09 -4.61 10.74
C HIS A 276 -6.85 -5.52 10.73
N THR A 277 -7.04 -6.83 10.82
CA THR A 277 -6.00 -7.85 10.62
C THR A 277 -5.97 -8.33 9.16
N TYR A 278 -4.88 -8.97 8.72
CA TYR A 278 -4.83 -9.60 7.40
C TYR A 278 -5.88 -10.70 7.26
N ASP A 279 -6.24 -11.41 8.33
CA ASP A 279 -7.35 -12.36 8.32
C ASP A 279 -8.69 -11.69 8.01
N SER A 280 -8.97 -10.54 8.63
CA SER A 280 -10.17 -9.74 8.36
C SER A 280 -10.17 -9.22 6.92
N ARG A 281 -9.03 -8.75 6.40
CA ARG A 281 -8.89 -8.29 5.01
C ARG A 281 -9.03 -9.42 4.00
N ALA A 282 -8.43 -10.59 4.26
CA ALA A 282 -8.61 -11.75 3.40
C ALA A 282 -10.08 -12.18 3.33
N ALA A 283 -10.80 -12.18 4.47
CA ALA A 283 -12.24 -12.45 4.49
C ALA A 283 -13.04 -11.41 3.69
N GLN A 284 -12.76 -10.12 3.88
CA GLN A 284 -13.39 -9.02 3.15
C GLN A 284 -13.15 -9.15 1.64
N LEU A 285 -11.91 -9.40 1.24
CA LEU A 285 -11.52 -9.59 -0.16
C LEU A 285 -12.24 -10.79 -0.78
N LEU A 286 -12.21 -11.94 -0.11
CA LEU A 286 -12.89 -13.15 -0.60
C LEU A 286 -14.40 -12.94 -0.74
N ALA A 287 -15.04 -12.27 0.22
CA ALA A 287 -16.47 -11.94 0.13
C ALA A 287 -16.76 -11.06 -1.09
N HIS A 288 -15.95 -10.02 -1.34
CA HIS A 288 -16.05 -9.17 -2.53
C HIS A 288 -15.90 -9.99 -3.82
N LEU A 289 -14.85 -10.81 -3.90
CA LEU A 289 -14.57 -11.63 -5.08
C LEU A 289 -15.68 -12.69 -5.32
N HIS A 290 -16.19 -13.29 -4.25
CA HIS A 290 -17.31 -14.25 -4.35
C HIS A 290 -18.58 -13.58 -4.85
N GLN A 291 -18.90 -12.39 -4.36
CA GLN A 291 -20.06 -11.61 -4.82
C GLN A 291 -19.93 -11.18 -6.29
N ALA A 292 -18.73 -10.82 -6.71
CA ALA A 292 -18.44 -10.46 -8.09
C ALA A 292 -18.52 -11.68 -9.03
N GLY A 293 -18.23 -12.88 -8.55
CA GLY A 293 -18.16 -14.11 -9.34
C GLY A 293 -17.07 -14.04 -10.41
N SER A 294 -17.29 -14.72 -11.53
CA SER A 294 -16.36 -14.74 -12.67
C SER A 294 -16.51 -13.56 -13.63
N LYS A 295 -17.09 -12.44 -13.18
CA LYS A 295 -17.30 -11.26 -14.03
C LYS A 295 -15.95 -10.70 -14.48
N LYS A 296 -15.86 -10.44 -15.79
CA LYS A 296 -14.73 -9.80 -16.43
C LYS A 296 -15.00 -8.30 -16.50
N LEU A 297 -14.37 -7.56 -15.60
CA LEU A 297 -14.65 -6.14 -15.37
C LEU A 297 -13.55 -5.21 -15.91
N ALA A 298 -12.42 -5.76 -16.39
CA ALA A 298 -11.31 -4.97 -16.92
C ALA A 298 -11.76 -4.06 -18.06
N PRO A 299 -11.74 -2.73 -17.91
CA PRO A 299 -12.17 -1.81 -18.95
C PRO A 299 -11.43 -1.99 -20.28
N ALA A 300 -10.15 -2.33 -20.22
CA ALA A 300 -9.32 -2.54 -21.40
C ALA A 300 -9.65 -3.83 -22.16
N ARG A 301 -10.45 -4.74 -21.62
CA ARG A 301 -10.83 -6.00 -22.29
C ARG A 301 -11.51 -5.77 -23.66
N SER A 302 -12.31 -4.73 -23.76
CA SER A 302 -13.04 -4.37 -25.00
C SER A 302 -12.24 -3.44 -25.93
N TRP A 303 -11.04 -3.03 -25.53
CA TRP A 303 -10.27 -2.05 -26.29
C TRP A 303 -9.41 -2.73 -27.38
N PRO A 304 -9.03 -1.95 -28.42
CA PRO A 304 -7.98 -2.37 -29.33
C PRO A 304 -6.69 -2.68 -28.58
N GLU A 305 -5.94 -3.67 -29.03
CA GLU A 305 -4.70 -4.10 -28.39
C GLU A 305 -3.68 -2.94 -28.28
N SER A 306 -3.60 -2.08 -29.30
CA SER A 306 -2.74 -0.89 -29.30
C SER A 306 -3.01 0.02 -28.09
N ARG A 307 -4.26 0.17 -27.67
CA ARG A 307 -4.64 0.98 -26.54
C ARG A 307 -4.30 0.30 -25.20
N ALA A 308 -4.47 -1.00 -25.07
CA ALA A 308 -4.03 -1.74 -23.88
C ALA A 308 -2.50 -1.70 -23.75
N ARG A 309 -1.77 -1.87 -24.86
CA ARG A 309 -0.31 -1.73 -24.90
C ARG A 309 0.18 -0.33 -24.53
N LEU A 310 -0.60 0.71 -24.85
CA LEU A 310 -0.26 2.08 -24.42
C LEU A 310 -0.27 2.23 -22.90
N ILE A 311 -1.18 1.53 -22.20
CA ILE A 311 -1.18 1.49 -20.73
C ILE A 311 0.08 0.77 -20.20
N ALA A 312 0.43 -0.38 -20.77
CA ALA A 312 1.64 -1.10 -20.39
C ALA A 312 2.90 -0.25 -20.64
N LEU A 313 2.96 0.46 -21.76
CA LEU A 313 4.02 1.42 -22.07
C LEU A 313 4.12 2.51 -20.99
N ASP A 314 2.99 3.13 -20.62
CA ASP A 314 2.94 4.17 -19.57
C ASP A 314 3.41 3.63 -18.22
N PHE A 315 3.03 2.40 -17.88
CA PHE A 315 3.49 1.73 -16.67
C PHE A 315 5.01 1.56 -16.68
N PHE A 316 5.57 0.94 -17.72
CA PHE A 316 7.02 0.72 -17.81
C PHE A 316 7.82 2.02 -17.88
N ALA A 317 7.33 3.02 -18.63
CA ALA A 317 7.93 4.35 -18.69
C ALA A 317 7.95 5.05 -17.32
N SER A 318 6.88 4.91 -16.55
CA SER A 318 6.76 5.48 -15.20
C SER A 318 7.74 4.84 -14.21
N HIS A 319 8.10 3.57 -14.43
CA HIS A 319 9.08 2.82 -13.64
C HIS A 319 10.51 2.88 -14.20
N ALA A 320 10.76 3.73 -15.19
CA ALA A 320 12.04 3.88 -15.88
C ALA A 320 12.57 2.62 -16.60
N LEU A 321 11.68 1.69 -16.95
CA LEU A 321 11.97 0.48 -17.72
C LEU A 321 11.91 0.79 -19.22
N LEU A 322 12.96 1.47 -19.72
CA LEU A 322 12.98 2.02 -21.09
C LEU A 322 12.92 0.94 -22.17
N ASP A 323 13.55 -0.21 -21.95
CA ASP A 323 13.57 -1.30 -22.93
C ASP A 323 12.17 -1.89 -23.10
N CYS A 324 11.48 -2.21 -21.99
CA CYS A 324 10.09 -2.68 -22.01
C CYS A 324 9.14 -1.63 -22.63
N ALA A 325 9.28 -0.36 -22.22
CA ALA A 325 8.50 0.73 -22.79
C ALA A 325 8.72 0.88 -24.30
N THR A 326 9.96 0.80 -24.76
CA THR A 326 10.31 0.88 -26.18
C THR A 326 9.75 -0.30 -26.97
N ALA A 327 9.84 -1.52 -26.42
CA ALA A 327 9.26 -2.71 -27.03
C ALA A 327 7.74 -2.57 -27.23
N GLN A 328 7.01 -2.05 -26.22
CA GLN A 328 5.57 -1.78 -26.35
C GLN A 328 5.30 -0.68 -27.39
N PHE A 329 6.10 0.37 -27.41
CA PHE A 329 5.97 1.45 -28.40
C PHE A 329 6.12 0.93 -29.85
N GLN A 330 7.14 0.12 -30.11
CA GLN A 330 7.36 -0.49 -31.43
C GLN A 330 6.16 -1.32 -31.91
N ARG A 331 5.46 -2.00 -30.98
CA ARG A 331 4.25 -2.77 -31.28
C ARG A 331 2.99 -1.90 -31.47
N ILE A 332 2.99 -0.65 -31.03
CA ILE A 332 1.91 0.32 -31.22
C ILE A 332 2.06 1.07 -32.55
N VAL A 333 3.28 1.32 -32.97
CA VAL A 333 3.57 2.05 -34.23
C VAL A 333 2.91 1.34 -35.42
N GLY A 334 2.12 2.08 -36.18
CA GLY A 334 1.39 1.56 -37.32
C GLY A 334 -0.04 1.04 -37.03
N HIS A 335 -0.43 0.93 -35.78
CA HIS A 335 -1.79 0.46 -35.38
C HIS A 335 -2.78 1.57 -35.07
N GLY A 336 -2.35 2.84 -34.99
CA GLY A 336 -3.19 4.01 -34.76
C GLY A 336 -2.37 5.27 -34.64
N PHE A 337 -2.79 6.35 -35.28
CA PHE A 337 -2.08 7.64 -35.21
C PHE A 337 -2.07 8.23 -33.79
N ARG A 338 -3.23 8.16 -33.12
CA ARG A 338 -3.39 8.69 -31.76
C ARG A 338 -2.51 7.97 -30.76
N GLU A 339 -2.55 6.64 -30.74
CA GLU A 339 -1.76 5.80 -29.82
C GLU A 339 -0.25 5.94 -30.10
N THR A 340 0.14 6.04 -31.37
CA THR A 340 1.54 6.27 -31.76
C THR A 340 2.03 7.63 -31.24
N PHE A 341 1.24 8.70 -31.40
CA PHE A 341 1.64 10.04 -30.96
C PHE A 341 1.70 10.12 -29.42
N GLU A 342 0.73 9.56 -28.73
CA GLU A 342 0.69 9.51 -27.25
C GLU A 342 1.86 8.68 -26.71
N GLY A 343 2.14 7.50 -27.31
CA GLY A 343 3.25 6.65 -26.96
C GLY A 343 4.61 7.32 -27.13
N ALA A 344 4.81 8.07 -28.22
CA ALA A 344 6.04 8.86 -28.44
C ALA A 344 6.23 9.90 -27.33
N GLY A 345 5.17 10.55 -26.89
CA GLY A 345 5.22 11.50 -25.78
C GLY A 345 5.59 10.86 -24.43
N LEU A 346 5.12 9.64 -24.16
CA LEU A 346 5.46 8.89 -22.96
C LEU A 346 6.92 8.44 -22.96
N ILE A 347 7.42 7.92 -24.09
CA ILE A 347 8.83 7.55 -24.26
C ILE A 347 9.74 8.77 -24.06
N ALA A 348 9.43 9.92 -24.65
CA ALA A 348 10.21 11.13 -24.48
C ALA A 348 10.29 11.58 -23.01
N LYS A 349 9.18 11.53 -22.28
CA LYS A 349 9.15 11.82 -20.83
C LYS A 349 10.01 10.84 -20.04
N ALA A 350 9.95 9.55 -20.35
CA ALA A 350 10.73 8.52 -19.67
C ALA A 350 12.24 8.73 -19.89
N TRP A 351 12.67 9.05 -21.10
CA TRP A 351 14.07 9.39 -21.41
C TRP A 351 14.58 10.62 -20.65
N ILE A 352 13.76 11.67 -20.55
CA ILE A 352 14.10 12.88 -19.80
C ILE A 352 14.26 12.54 -18.30
N LYS A 353 13.34 11.76 -17.74
CA LYS A 353 13.39 11.32 -16.34
C LYS A 353 14.64 10.47 -16.06
N HIS A 354 14.94 9.52 -16.92
CA HIS A 354 16.11 8.65 -16.81
C HIS A 354 17.42 9.46 -16.84
N ARG A 355 17.58 10.38 -17.79
CA ARG A 355 18.77 11.27 -17.86
C ARG A 355 18.93 12.16 -16.62
N ARG A 356 17.82 12.63 -16.02
CA ARG A 356 17.88 13.41 -14.78
C ARG A 356 18.27 12.56 -13.58
N GLY A 357 17.85 11.29 -13.53
CA GLY A 357 18.24 10.33 -12.51
C GLY A 357 19.75 10.02 -12.57
N LEU A 358 20.29 9.76 -13.76
CA LEU A 358 21.74 9.53 -13.97
C LEU A 358 22.60 10.74 -13.54
N ARG A 359 22.14 11.96 -13.81
CA ARG A 359 22.88 13.18 -13.37
C ARG A 359 22.91 13.35 -11.85
N LYS A 360 21.90 12.86 -11.15
CA LYS A 360 21.86 12.90 -9.66
C LYS A 360 22.69 11.80 -8.99
N SER A 361 22.96 10.70 -9.70
CA SER A 361 23.81 9.61 -9.19
C SER A 361 25.30 9.83 -9.48
N LEU A 362 25.65 10.80 -10.35
CA LEU A 362 27.01 11.18 -10.70
C LEU A 362 27.48 12.50 -10.05
N ALA A 363 26.61 13.16 -9.29
CA ALA A 363 26.86 14.35 -8.48
C ALA A 363 26.77 14.00 -6.98
#